data_13ecb795504d0bcf94e479d408030e38
#
_entry.id   13ecb795504d0bcf94e479d408030e38
#
_cell.length_a   1.000
_cell.length_b   1.000
_cell.length_c   1.000
_cell.angle_alpha   90.00
_cell.angle_beta   90.00
_cell.angle_gamma   90.00
#
_symmetry.space_group_name_H-M   'P 1'
#
loop_
_entity.id
_entity.type
_entity.pdbx_description
1 polymer ?
#
loop_
_entity_poly.entity_id
_entity_poly.type
_entity_poly.pdbx_seq_one_letter_code
_entity_poly.pdbx_strand_id
1 'polypeptide(L)'
;MKFFDDYGVILDVIRYDVKRYLSKHGLKSVVLGMSGGIDSALVAAIIKPVCDELNIPLIGRSITIVSNKNDEIDRSIKTGNVFCSDFSHINIMKTVYDILLENINTGNQKFSTDDNSTKIRNGNVKARLRMLTLYNLASLSGGIVMGTDNLTEHYLGFFTIGGDEVSDFEPIKYLWKTEVYNLAEWMISNDLKTKNEKEALQECIDANATDGLGISNTDLDQILPDWRDRHSNTRSGYKEVDLTFIEYF
;
A
#
# COMPACT_ATOMS: atom_id res chain seq x y z
N MET A 1 17.03 15.28 -10.01
CA MET A 1 16.77 14.48 -8.78
C MET A 1 17.60 13.20 -8.88
N LYS A 2 17.91 12.48 -7.78
CA LYS A 2 18.64 11.19 -7.79
C LYS A 2 18.08 10.29 -6.71
N PHE A 3 18.34 8.99 -6.81
CA PHE A 3 18.03 8.05 -5.72
C PHE A 3 18.86 8.35 -4.47
N PHE A 4 18.34 7.96 -3.32
CA PHE A 4 19.07 8.05 -2.05
C PHE A 4 20.28 7.11 -2.01
N ASP A 5 21.35 7.58 -1.37
CA ASP A 5 22.60 6.82 -1.27
C ASP A 5 22.70 6.03 0.04
N ASP A 6 21.97 6.42 1.09
CA ASP A 6 22.01 5.80 2.44
C ASP A 6 20.60 5.53 2.97
N TYR A 7 20.18 4.27 2.87
CA TYR A 7 18.86 3.83 3.33
C TYR A 7 18.76 3.74 4.86
N GLY A 8 19.86 3.65 5.58
CA GLY A 8 19.87 3.72 7.05
C GLY A 8 19.46 5.09 7.53
N VAL A 9 20.06 6.13 6.97
CA VAL A 9 19.71 7.52 7.28
C VAL A 9 18.24 7.80 6.91
N ILE A 10 17.78 7.33 5.76
CA ILE A 10 16.39 7.52 5.33
C ILE A 10 15.42 6.86 6.29
N LEU A 11 15.68 5.62 6.70
CA LEU A 11 14.86 4.90 7.68
C LEU A 11 14.78 5.67 9.01
N ASP A 12 15.91 6.16 9.50
CA ASP A 12 15.96 6.94 10.75
C ASP A 12 15.16 8.24 10.66
N VAL A 13 15.25 8.95 9.53
CA VAL A 13 14.47 10.17 9.27
C VAL A 13 12.98 9.86 9.25
N ILE A 14 12.55 8.83 8.53
CA ILE A 14 11.14 8.43 8.46
C ILE A 14 10.62 8.07 9.86
N ARG A 15 11.34 7.23 10.60
CA ARG A 15 10.96 6.84 11.97
C ARG A 15 10.90 8.04 12.93
N TYR A 16 11.86 8.95 12.82
CA TYR A 16 11.86 10.19 13.61
C TYR A 16 10.63 11.05 13.32
N ASP A 17 10.29 11.26 12.06
CA ASP A 17 9.14 12.09 11.68
C ASP A 17 7.81 11.45 12.11
N VAL A 18 7.65 10.13 11.93
CA VAL A 18 6.48 9.38 12.43
C VAL A 18 6.36 9.53 13.95
N LYS A 19 7.44 9.25 14.69
CA LYS A 19 7.48 9.36 16.15
C LYS A 19 7.12 10.76 16.63
N ARG A 20 7.73 11.78 16.01
CA ARG A 20 7.48 13.19 16.31
C ARG A 20 6.01 13.54 16.08
N TYR A 21 5.43 13.13 14.97
CA TYR A 21 4.03 13.39 14.64
C TYR A 21 3.09 12.73 15.65
N LEU A 22 3.24 11.43 15.90
CA LEU A 22 2.41 10.67 16.83
C LEU A 22 2.46 11.25 18.25
N SER A 23 3.67 11.55 18.76
CA SER A 23 3.88 12.11 20.10
C SER A 23 3.30 13.52 20.23
N LYS A 24 3.55 14.38 19.22
CA LYS A 24 3.09 15.77 19.24
C LYS A 24 1.55 15.87 19.31
N HIS A 25 0.86 14.97 18.65
CA HIS A 25 -0.60 14.97 18.58
C HIS A 25 -1.27 14.05 19.62
N GLY A 26 -0.49 13.37 20.46
CA GLY A 26 -0.99 12.49 21.53
C GLY A 26 -1.85 11.34 21.02
N LEU A 27 -1.50 10.82 19.83
CA LEU A 27 -2.25 9.76 19.15
C LEU A 27 -2.13 8.43 19.90
N LYS A 28 -3.21 7.64 19.90
CA LYS A 28 -3.34 6.43 20.72
C LYS A 28 -3.15 5.15 19.93
N SER A 29 -3.17 5.22 18.60
CA SER A 29 -2.99 4.07 17.71
C SER A 29 -2.55 4.53 16.32
N VAL A 30 -2.05 3.59 15.54
CA VAL A 30 -1.83 3.72 14.10
C VAL A 30 -2.64 2.64 13.40
N VAL A 31 -3.45 3.02 12.41
CA VAL A 31 -4.24 2.09 11.60
C VAL A 31 -3.64 1.99 10.20
N LEU A 32 -3.46 0.76 9.71
CA LEU A 32 -2.82 0.49 8.42
C LEU A 32 -3.60 -0.57 7.64
N GLY A 33 -3.85 -0.31 6.38
CA GLY A 33 -4.35 -1.29 5.41
C GLY A 33 -3.23 -2.25 4.97
N MET A 34 -3.41 -3.54 5.21
CA MET A 34 -2.45 -4.58 4.80
C MET A 34 -2.94 -5.21 3.50
N SER A 35 -2.39 -4.78 2.36
CA SER A 35 -2.79 -5.27 1.04
C SER A 35 -2.11 -6.58 0.64
N GLY A 36 -0.97 -6.92 1.24
CA GLY A 36 -0.08 -7.99 0.83
C GLY A 36 0.94 -7.56 -0.26
N GLY A 37 0.94 -6.28 -0.63
CA GLY A 37 1.95 -5.64 -1.48
C GLY A 37 3.13 -5.10 -0.67
N ILE A 38 4.23 -4.80 -1.38
CA ILE A 38 5.49 -4.34 -0.77
C ILE A 38 5.33 -3.03 0.00
N ASP A 39 4.52 -2.08 -0.48
CA ASP A 39 4.37 -0.75 0.12
C ASP A 39 3.77 -0.86 1.52
N SER A 40 2.63 -1.54 1.67
CA SER A 40 1.98 -1.74 2.97
C SER A 40 2.85 -2.56 3.93
N ALA A 41 3.57 -3.57 3.44
CA ALA A 41 4.48 -4.38 4.24
C ALA A 41 5.69 -3.57 4.72
N LEU A 42 6.27 -2.75 3.86
CA LEU A 42 7.39 -1.87 4.19
C LEU A 42 6.96 -0.82 5.24
N VAL A 43 5.82 -0.15 5.02
CA VAL A 43 5.29 0.82 6.00
C VAL A 43 5.08 0.16 7.37
N ALA A 44 4.48 -1.04 7.42
CA ALA A 44 4.30 -1.77 8.67
C ALA A 44 5.63 -2.06 9.37
N ALA A 45 6.65 -2.52 8.61
CA ALA A 45 7.98 -2.82 9.15
C ALA A 45 8.70 -1.55 9.65
N ILE A 46 8.56 -0.43 8.96
CA ILE A 46 9.15 0.87 9.36
C ILE A 46 8.56 1.36 10.67
N ILE A 47 7.22 1.34 10.81
CA ILE A 47 6.52 2.01 11.92
C ILE A 47 6.34 1.12 13.14
N LYS A 48 6.43 -0.22 13.02
CA LYS A 48 6.32 -1.14 14.15
C LYS A 48 7.22 -0.75 15.33
N PRO A 49 8.55 -0.55 15.16
CA PRO A 49 9.42 -0.17 16.29
C PRO A 49 9.03 1.18 16.91
N VAL A 50 8.51 2.11 16.14
CA VAL A 50 8.02 3.40 16.63
C VAL A 50 6.79 3.24 17.50
N CYS A 51 5.83 2.41 17.07
CA CYS A 51 4.64 2.11 17.85
C CYS A 51 5.00 1.36 19.15
N ASP A 52 5.92 0.40 19.08
CA ASP A 52 6.43 -0.33 20.25
C ASP A 52 7.09 0.64 21.25
N GLU A 53 7.93 1.57 20.81
CA GLU A 53 8.58 2.57 21.65
C GLU A 53 7.58 3.53 22.33
N LEU A 54 6.54 3.94 21.60
CA LEU A 54 5.49 4.81 22.11
C LEU A 54 4.43 4.07 22.94
N ASN A 55 4.51 2.75 22.99
CA ASN A 55 3.53 1.86 23.64
C ASN A 55 2.09 2.10 23.13
N ILE A 56 1.93 2.25 21.82
CA ILE A 56 0.65 2.35 21.14
C ILE A 56 0.48 1.21 20.13
N PRO A 57 -0.75 0.70 19.90
CA PRO A 57 -0.94 -0.37 18.93
C PRO A 57 -0.75 0.09 17.48
N LEU A 58 -0.08 -0.77 16.70
CA LEU A 58 -0.17 -0.79 15.25
C LEU A 58 -1.29 -1.75 14.85
N ILE A 59 -2.40 -1.20 14.36
CA ILE A 59 -3.62 -1.93 14.03
C ILE A 59 -3.64 -2.19 12.51
N GLY A 60 -3.32 -3.41 12.10
CA GLY A 60 -3.34 -3.82 10.69
C GLY A 60 -4.68 -4.45 10.30
N ARG A 61 -5.20 -4.10 9.14
CA ARG A 61 -6.40 -4.76 8.60
C ARG A 61 -6.17 -5.18 7.14
N SER A 62 -6.33 -6.48 6.88
CA SER A 62 -6.48 -7.01 5.54
C SER A 62 -7.96 -7.02 5.18
N ILE A 63 -8.35 -6.29 4.13
CA ILE A 63 -9.77 -6.09 3.81
C ILE A 63 -10.07 -6.64 2.43
N THR A 64 -10.72 -7.80 2.38
CA THR A 64 -11.26 -8.38 1.15
C THR A 64 -12.66 -7.84 0.88
N ILE A 65 -12.93 -7.47 -0.37
CA ILE A 65 -14.25 -7.04 -0.83
C ILE A 65 -14.59 -7.84 -2.07
N VAL A 66 -15.58 -8.71 -1.95
CA VAL A 66 -16.04 -9.68 -2.97
C VAL A 66 -14.99 -10.74 -3.23
N SER A 67 -13.84 -10.37 -3.79
CA SER A 67 -12.72 -11.29 -4.06
C SER A 67 -11.42 -10.52 -4.16
N ASN A 68 -10.36 -11.09 -3.62
CA ASN A 68 -8.96 -10.74 -3.84
C ASN A 68 -8.23 -12.02 -4.27
N LYS A 69 -7.03 -11.91 -4.80
CA LYS A 69 -6.20 -13.08 -5.08
C LYS A 69 -5.78 -13.75 -3.76
N ASN A 70 -5.82 -15.08 -3.72
CA ASN A 70 -5.48 -15.83 -2.48
C ASN A 70 -4.05 -15.55 -2.02
N ASP A 71 -3.10 -15.47 -2.94
CA ASP A 71 -1.71 -15.17 -2.63
C ASP A 71 -1.51 -13.76 -2.03
N GLU A 72 -2.29 -12.76 -2.44
CA GLU A 72 -2.30 -11.44 -1.83
C GLU A 72 -2.86 -11.49 -0.40
N ILE A 73 -3.95 -12.26 -0.20
CA ILE A 73 -4.56 -12.46 1.12
C ILE A 73 -3.56 -13.15 2.05
N ASP A 74 -2.92 -14.23 1.60
CA ASP A 74 -1.96 -14.99 2.40
C ASP A 74 -0.76 -14.13 2.79
N ARG A 75 -0.18 -13.34 1.86
CA ARG A 75 0.89 -12.38 2.17
C ARG A 75 0.44 -11.30 3.15
N SER A 76 -0.79 -10.76 2.98
CA SER A 76 -1.32 -9.75 3.89
C SER A 76 -1.53 -10.29 5.30
N ILE A 77 -1.97 -11.54 5.44
CA ILE A 77 -2.11 -12.21 6.73
C ILE A 77 -0.75 -12.46 7.36
N LYS A 78 0.22 -12.93 6.59
CA LYS A 78 1.58 -13.17 7.08
C LYS A 78 2.24 -11.89 7.57
N THR A 79 2.26 -10.84 6.76
CA THR A 79 2.87 -9.55 7.11
C THR A 79 2.13 -8.87 8.26
N GLY A 80 0.80 -8.91 8.27
CA GLY A 80 -0.02 -8.36 9.34
C GLY A 80 0.25 -9.03 10.69
N ASN A 81 0.33 -10.35 10.74
CA ASN A 81 0.64 -11.09 11.98
C ASN A 81 2.08 -10.86 12.47
N VAL A 82 3.01 -10.55 11.59
CA VAL A 82 4.42 -10.32 11.95
C VAL A 82 4.66 -8.88 12.43
N PHE A 83 4.08 -7.90 11.74
CA PHE A 83 4.39 -6.50 12.00
C PHE A 83 3.35 -5.76 12.86
N CYS A 84 2.09 -6.16 12.84
CA CYS A 84 1.04 -5.45 13.58
C CYS A 84 0.83 -6.08 14.98
N SER A 85 0.60 -5.23 15.98
CA SER A 85 0.28 -5.68 17.35
C SER A 85 -1.19 -6.10 17.51
N ASP A 86 -2.06 -5.57 16.64
CA ASP A 86 -3.45 -5.97 16.49
C ASP A 86 -3.72 -6.16 14.99
N PHE A 87 -3.93 -7.39 14.57
CA PHE A 87 -4.20 -7.72 13.17
C PHE A 87 -5.47 -8.55 13.02
N SER A 88 -6.24 -8.23 11.97
CA SER A 88 -7.32 -9.11 11.52
C SER A 88 -7.56 -9.02 10.01
N HIS A 89 -8.02 -10.14 9.45
CA HIS A 89 -8.55 -10.18 8.10
C HIS A 89 -10.06 -9.95 8.15
N ILE A 90 -10.55 -8.98 7.35
CA ILE A 90 -11.96 -8.59 7.29
C ILE A 90 -12.48 -8.89 5.89
N ASN A 91 -13.66 -9.50 5.82
CA ASN A 91 -14.38 -9.68 4.57
C ASN A 91 -15.62 -8.79 4.57
N ILE A 92 -15.63 -7.77 3.71
CA ILE A 92 -16.81 -6.92 3.54
C ILE A 92 -17.80 -7.65 2.64
N MET A 93 -19.00 -7.85 3.16
CA MET A 93 -20.05 -8.60 2.48
C MET A 93 -20.36 -8.01 1.11
N LYS A 94 -20.53 -8.90 0.13
CA LYS A 94 -20.94 -8.56 -1.24
C LYS A 94 -22.15 -7.63 -1.29
N THR A 95 -23.11 -7.77 -0.37
CA THR A 95 -24.31 -6.95 -0.30
C THR A 95 -24.01 -5.44 -0.19
N VAL A 96 -23.03 -5.04 0.63
CA VAL A 96 -22.65 -3.62 0.77
C VAL A 96 -22.09 -3.08 -0.54
N TYR A 97 -21.27 -3.87 -1.19
CA TYR A 97 -20.68 -3.55 -2.49
C TYR A 97 -21.75 -3.46 -3.59
N ASP A 98 -22.67 -4.44 -3.66
CA ASP A 98 -23.75 -4.48 -4.65
C ASP A 98 -24.70 -3.27 -4.49
N ILE A 99 -25.08 -2.90 -3.27
CA ILE A 99 -25.91 -1.72 -3.01
C ILE A 99 -25.28 -0.45 -3.59
N LEU A 100 -23.97 -0.28 -3.43
CA LEU A 100 -23.27 0.88 -3.98
C LEU A 100 -23.20 0.88 -5.50
N LEU A 101 -23.13 -0.31 -6.13
CA LEU A 101 -23.10 -0.42 -7.59
C LEU A 101 -24.50 -0.25 -8.21
N GLU A 102 -25.52 -0.83 -7.60
CA GLU A 102 -26.89 -0.84 -8.12
C GLU A 102 -27.54 0.56 -8.06
N ASN A 103 -27.32 1.30 -6.98
CA ASN A 103 -27.91 2.62 -6.81
C ASN A 103 -27.34 3.70 -7.75
N ILE A 104 -26.23 3.45 -8.44
CA ILE A 104 -25.64 4.36 -9.43
C ILE A 104 -26.35 4.24 -10.79
N ASN A 105 -27.09 3.15 -11.05
CA ASN A 105 -27.75 2.89 -12.33
C ASN A 105 -29.16 3.52 -12.44
N THR A 106 -29.51 4.47 -11.59
CA THR A 106 -30.83 5.12 -11.59
C THR A 106 -30.95 6.22 -12.65
N GLY A 107 -30.90 5.87 -13.92
CA GLY A 107 -31.17 6.82 -15.01
C GLY A 107 -31.27 6.16 -16.38
N ASN A 108 -32.05 6.78 -17.27
CA ASN A 108 -32.25 6.33 -18.65
C ASN A 108 -31.01 6.50 -19.56
N GLN A 109 -29.86 6.93 -19.03
CA GLN A 109 -28.63 7.07 -19.79
C GLN A 109 -27.89 5.73 -19.85
N LYS A 110 -27.70 5.24 -21.06
CA LYS A 110 -26.77 4.13 -21.34
C LYS A 110 -25.35 4.70 -21.35
N PHE A 111 -24.62 4.51 -20.25
CA PHE A 111 -23.19 4.76 -20.24
C PHE A 111 -22.48 3.61 -20.97
N SER A 112 -21.49 3.95 -21.80
CA SER A 112 -20.62 2.95 -22.39
C SER A 112 -19.88 2.22 -21.26
N THR A 113 -20.01 0.92 -21.20
CA THR A 113 -19.35 0.06 -20.21
C THR A 113 -18.44 -0.91 -20.96
N ASP A 114 -17.29 -0.41 -21.43
CA ASP A 114 -16.23 -1.34 -21.75
C ASP A 114 -15.76 -2.07 -20.48
N ASP A 115 -15.15 -3.24 -20.67
CA ASP A 115 -14.78 -4.11 -19.54
C ASP A 115 -13.77 -3.45 -18.60
N ASN A 116 -12.79 -2.70 -19.13
CA ASN A 116 -11.75 -2.04 -18.34
C ASN A 116 -12.31 -0.87 -17.53
N SER A 117 -13.12 -0.01 -18.12
CA SER A 117 -13.80 1.08 -17.39
C SER A 117 -14.66 0.55 -16.25
N THR A 118 -15.32 -0.59 -16.46
CA THR A 118 -16.11 -1.26 -15.43
C THR A 118 -15.22 -1.81 -14.31
N LYS A 119 -14.10 -2.43 -14.63
CA LYS A 119 -13.12 -2.92 -13.64
C LYS A 119 -12.53 -1.78 -12.80
N ILE A 120 -12.11 -0.68 -13.44
CA ILE A 120 -11.60 0.51 -12.75
C ILE A 120 -12.65 1.08 -11.81
N ARG A 121 -13.88 1.30 -12.27
CA ARG A 121 -14.98 1.81 -11.44
C ARG A 121 -15.24 0.92 -10.21
N ASN A 122 -15.27 -0.38 -10.41
CA ASN A 122 -15.48 -1.36 -9.36
C ASN A 122 -14.31 -1.38 -8.36
N GLY A 123 -13.09 -1.27 -8.85
CA GLY A 123 -11.88 -1.13 -8.03
C GLY A 123 -11.91 0.12 -7.17
N ASN A 124 -12.29 1.26 -7.75
CA ASN A 124 -12.44 2.52 -7.04
C ASN A 124 -13.46 2.45 -5.89
N VAL A 125 -14.57 1.73 -6.08
CA VAL A 125 -15.54 1.49 -4.98
C VAL A 125 -14.90 0.66 -3.88
N LYS A 126 -14.15 -0.39 -4.22
CA LYS A 126 -13.43 -1.22 -3.23
C LYS A 126 -12.40 -0.40 -2.45
N ALA A 127 -11.59 0.44 -3.11
CA ALA A 127 -10.60 1.29 -2.45
C ALA A 127 -11.26 2.26 -1.44
N ARG A 128 -12.37 2.90 -1.84
CA ARG A 128 -13.12 3.80 -0.95
C ARG A 128 -13.76 3.08 0.23
N LEU A 129 -14.25 1.86 0.06
CA LEU A 129 -14.76 1.06 1.18
C LEU A 129 -13.65 0.68 2.17
N ARG A 130 -12.43 0.38 1.69
CA ARG A 130 -11.27 0.15 2.55
C ARG A 130 -10.93 1.41 3.33
N MET A 131 -10.81 2.54 2.66
CA MET A 131 -10.54 3.85 3.28
C MET A 131 -11.57 4.15 4.37
N LEU A 132 -12.86 4.06 4.07
CA LEU A 132 -13.93 4.30 5.04
C LEU A 132 -13.79 3.40 6.28
N THR A 133 -13.46 2.12 6.07
CA THR A 133 -13.28 1.15 7.16
C THR A 133 -12.08 1.51 8.05
N LEU A 134 -10.95 1.89 7.45
CA LEU A 134 -9.74 2.26 8.17
C LEU A 134 -9.94 3.56 8.98
N TYR A 135 -10.56 4.59 8.41
CA TYR A 135 -10.86 5.84 9.11
C TYR A 135 -11.86 5.67 10.24
N ASN A 136 -12.89 4.82 10.06
CA ASN A 136 -13.81 4.50 11.14
C ASN A 136 -13.08 3.81 12.30
N LEU A 137 -12.15 2.91 12.01
CA LEU A 137 -11.34 2.24 13.02
C LEU A 137 -10.36 3.21 13.70
N ALA A 138 -9.71 4.10 12.96
CA ALA A 138 -8.83 5.13 13.50
C ALA A 138 -9.58 6.07 14.45
N SER A 139 -10.78 6.50 14.06
CA SER A 139 -11.66 7.30 14.93
C SER A 139 -12.03 6.57 16.23
N LEU A 140 -12.36 5.27 16.13
CA LEU A 140 -12.70 4.45 17.30
C LEU A 140 -11.51 4.28 18.25
N SER A 141 -10.30 4.12 17.72
CA SER A 141 -9.08 3.84 18.51
C SER A 141 -8.31 5.09 18.93
N GLY A 142 -8.78 6.30 18.58
CA GLY A 142 -8.09 7.57 18.84
C GLY A 142 -6.76 7.69 18.09
N GLY A 143 -6.69 7.13 16.91
CA GLY A 143 -5.49 7.05 16.07
C GLY A 143 -5.62 7.75 14.74
N ILE A 144 -4.69 7.41 13.84
CA ILE A 144 -4.62 7.91 12.47
C ILE A 144 -4.52 6.76 11.47
N VAL A 145 -4.88 7.05 10.21
CA VAL A 145 -4.62 6.16 9.08
C VAL A 145 -3.25 6.48 8.48
N MET A 146 -2.42 5.44 8.38
CA MET A 146 -1.11 5.52 7.74
C MET A 146 -1.24 5.16 6.26
N GLY A 147 -0.77 6.05 5.38
CA GLY A 147 -0.76 5.86 3.94
C GLY A 147 0.40 4.99 3.47
N THR A 148 0.22 4.42 2.28
CA THR A 148 1.19 3.51 1.67
C THR A 148 1.61 3.93 0.27
N ASP A 149 1.12 5.07 -0.22
CA ASP A 149 1.45 5.59 -1.54
C ASP A 149 2.90 6.04 -1.59
N ASN A 150 3.55 5.76 -2.70
CA ASN A 150 4.92 6.13 -2.98
C ASN A 150 4.99 7.22 -4.08
N LEU A 151 6.18 7.77 -4.29
CA LEU A 151 6.39 8.88 -5.22
C LEU A 151 6.06 8.52 -6.66
N THR A 152 6.36 7.29 -7.10
CA THR A 152 6.07 6.80 -8.45
C THR A 152 4.56 6.77 -8.70
N GLU A 153 3.79 6.21 -7.78
CA GLU A 153 2.32 6.16 -7.86
C GLU A 153 1.74 7.58 -7.91
N HIS A 154 2.28 8.48 -7.10
CA HIS A 154 1.86 9.88 -7.08
C HIS A 154 2.08 10.58 -8.44
N TYR A 155 3.26 10.44 -9.04
CA TYR A 155 3.55 11.05 -10.36
C TYR A 155 2.73 10.43 -11.50
N LEU A 156 2.44 9.14 -11.42
CA LEU A 156 1.61 8.44 -12.40
C LEU A 156 0.12 8.71 -12.23
N GLY A 157 -0.32 9.23 -11.08
CA GLY A 157 -1.74 9.28 -10.72
C GLY A 157 -2.33 7.87 -10.53
N PHE A 158 -1.52 6.91 -10.12
CA PHE A 158 -1.88 5.49 -10.01
C PHE A 158 -2.45 5.18 -8.64
N PHE A 159 -3.58 5.79 -8.33
CA PHE A 159 -4.33 5.66 -7.07
C PHE A 159 -5.81 5.99 -7.29
N THR A 160 -6.65 5.67 -6.32
CA THR A 160 -8.07 6.04 -6.33
C THR A 160 -8.31 7.29 -5.52
N ILE A 161 -8.75 8.38 -6.17
CA ILE A 161 -9.15 9.63 -5.52
C ILE A 161 -10.26 9.37 -4.48
N GLY A 162 -10.04 9.80 -3.25
CA GLY A 162 -10.93 9.53 -2.12
C GLY A 162 -10.92 8.07 -1.68
N GLY A 163 -9.87 7.31 -2.02
CA GLY A 163 -9.69 5.91 -1.68
C GLY A 163 -8.36 5.65 -0.99
N ASP A 164 -7.46 4.94 -1.65
CA ASP A 164 -6.16 4.54 -1.12
C ASP A 164 -5.19 5.71 -0.93
N GLU A 165 -5.31 6.78 -1.73
CA GLU A 165 -4.51 8.00 -1.57
C GLU A 165 -4.86 8.79 -0.28
N VAL A 166 -6.05 8.55 0.32
CA VAL A 166 -6.47 9.30 1.52
C VAL A 166 -5.85 8.70 2.77
N SER A 167 -4.99 9.48 3.41
CA SER A 167 -4.34 9.11 4.67
C SER A 167 -3.98 10.34 5.50
N ASP A 168 -3.67 10.15 6.79
CA ASP A 168 -3.28 11.24 7.70
C ASP A 168 -1.76 11.47 7.70
N PHE A 169 -0.99 10.43 7.38
CA PHE A 169 0.47 10.49 7.30
C PHE A 169 0.99 9.43 6.31
N GLU A 170 1.93 9.81 5.44
CA GLU A 170 2.47 8.96 4.37
C GLU A 170 4.00 8.78 4.53
N PRO A 171 4.45 7.71 5.21
CA PRO A 171 5.86 7.52 5.53
C PRO A 171 6.79 7.37 4.33
N ILE A 172 6.28 6.80 3.23
CA ILE A 172 7.06 6.49 2.03
C ILE A 172 6.74 7.39 0.83
N LYS A 173 5.99 8.48 1.05
CA LYS A 173 5.55 9.42 -0.01
C LYS A 173 6.68 9.96 -0.89
N TYR A 174 7.87 10.11 -0.35
CA TYR A 174 9.02 10.67 -1.06
C TYR A 174 9.97 9.62 -1.60
N LEU A 175 9.64 8.34 -1.48
CA LEU A 175 10.40 7.23 -2.04
C LEU A 175 9.85 6.84 -3.41
N TRP A 176 10.73 6.75 -4.40
CA TRP A 176 10.40 6.11 -5.67
C TRP A 176 10.11 4.61 -5.44
N LYS A 177 9.33 3.97 -6.32
CA LYS A 177 9.07 2.53 -6.21
C LYS A 177 10.35 1.71 -6.15
N THR A 178 11.35 2.11 -6.92
CA THR A 178 12.70 1.53 -6.85
C THR A 178 13.30 1.64 -5.45
N GLU A 179 13.11 2.77 -4.78
CA GLU A 179 13.63 2.99 -3.43
C GLU A 179 12.83 2.25 -2.35
N VAL A 180 11.54 2.04 -2.56
CA VAL A 180 10.72 1.16 -1.74
C VAL A 180 11.32 -0.25 -1.71
N TYR A 181 11.66 -0.82 -2.87
CA TYR A 181 12.34 -2.11 -2.95
C TYR A 181 13.73 -2.07 -2.30
N ASN A 182 14.53 -1.06 -2.58
CA ASN A 182 15.88 -0.94 -2.04
C ASN A 182 15.88 -0.80 -0.52
N LEU A 183 14.99 0.01 0.05
CA LEU A 183 14.84 0.17 1.49
C LEU A 183 14.38 -1.15 2.14
N ALA A 184 13.43 -1.86 1.53
CA ALA A 184 12.98 -3.16 2.02
C ALA A 184 14.13 -4.19 2.09
N GLU A 185 14.94 -4.31 1.04
CA GLU A 185 16.12 -5.19 1.03
C GLU A 185 17.18 -4.76 2.05
N TRP A 186 17.39 -3.45 2.18
CA TRP A 186 18.32 -2.92 3.18
C TRP A 186 17.82 -3.27 4.59
N MET A 187 16.53 -3.15 4.88
CA MET A 187 15.94 -3.53 6.17
C MET A 187 16.06 -5.03 6.46
N ILE A 188 15.84 -5.88 5.48
CA ILE A 188 16.04 -7.34 5.62
C ILE A 188 17.49 -7.65 6.03
N SER A 189 18.44 -6.94 5.44
CA SER A 189 19.86 -7.18 5.66
C SER A 189 20.38 -6.58 6.98
N ASN A 190 19.87 -5.41 7.40
CA ASN A 190 20.48 -4.59 8.43
C ASN A 190 19.60 -4.28 9.64
N ASP A 191 18.27 -4.21 9.50
CA ASP A 191 17.35 -3.71 10.53
C ASP A 191 16.49 -4.80 11.15
N LEU A 192 15.84 -5.65 10.33
CA LEU A 192 14.96 -6.70 10.80
C LEU A 192 15.73 -7.80 11.54
N LYS A 193 15.18 -8.24 12.68
CA LYS A 193 15.89 -9.13 13.61
C LYS A 193 15.50 -10.59 13.49
N THR A 194 14.23 -10.85 13.26
CA THR A 194 13.71 -12.22 13.25
C THR A 194 13.63 -12.79 11.84
N LYS A 195 13.74 -14.12 11.75
CA LYS A 195 13.57 -14.82 10.46
C LYS A 195 12.18 -14.56 9.87
N ASN A 196 11.15 -14.55 10.71
CA ASN A 196 9.77 -14.33 10.26
C ASN A 196 9.56 -12.93 9.65
N GLU A 197 10.15 -11.89 10.24
CA GLU A 197 10.10 -10.53 9.67
C GLU A 197 10.76 -10.47 8.30
N LYS A 198 11.94 -11.07 8.17
CA LYS A 198 12.69 -11.11 6.90
C LYS A 198 11.95 -11.88 5.81
N GLU A 199 11.42 -13.06 6.13
CA GLU A 199 10.67 -13.87 5.19
C GLU A 199 9.35 -13.20 4.76
N ALA A 200 8.64 -12.56 5.70
CA ALA A 200 7.39 -11.88 5.39
C ALA A 200 7.61 -10.68 4.44
N LEU A 201 8.66 -9.89 4.65
CA LEU A 201 8.97 -8.77 3.78
C LEU A 201 9.54 -9.25 2.43
N GLN A 202 10.37 -10.31 2.43
CA GLN A 202 10.92 -10.89 1.21
C GLN A 202 9.83 -11.42 0.26
N GLU A 203 8.80 -12.09 0.77
CA GLU A 203 7.69 -12.56 -0.05
C GLU A 203 6.93 -11.41 -0.74
N CYS A 204 6.88 -10.24 -0.11
CA CYS A 204 6.30 -9.05 -0.75
C CYS A 204 7.23 -8.43 -1.80
N ILE A 205 8.57 -8.52 -1.63
CA ILE A 205 9.55 -8.11 -2.63
C ILE A 205 9.46 -9.00 -3.87
N ASP A 206 9.31 -10.31 -3.67
CA ASP A 206 9.29 -11.29 -4.75
C ASP A 206 7.95 -11.32 -5.50
N ALA A 207 6.90 -10.75 -4.92
CA ALA A 207 5.58 -10.69 -5.53
C ALA A 207 5.51 -9.63 -6.64
N ASN A 208 4.73 -9.92 -7.67
CA ASN A 208 4.42 -8.91 -8.68
C ASN A 208 3.49 -7.84 -8.10
N ALA A 209 3.82 -6.57 -8.31
CA ALA A 209 2.94 -5.47 -7.98
C ALA A 209 1.69 -5.50 -8.88
N THR A 210 0.51 -5.43 -8.26
CA THR A 210 -0.78 -5.42 -8.95
C THR A 210 -1.77 -4.54 -8.21
N ASP A 211 -2.63 -3.83 -8.97
CA ASP A 211 -3.74 -3.05 -8.44
C ASP A 211 -4.95 -3.92 -8.00
N GLY A 212 -4.89 -5.21 -8.27
CA GLY A 212 -5.98 -6.14 -7.98
C GLY A 212 -7.24 -5.96 -8.85
N LEU A 213 -7.21 -5.12 -9.88
CA LEU A 213 -8.35 -4.86 -10.77
C LEU A 213 -8.53 -5.96 -11.82
N GLY A 214 -7.49 -6.73 -12.11
CA GLY A 214 -7.49 -7.76 -13.15
C GLY A 214 -7.56 -7.19 -14.57
N ILE A 215 -7.01 -6.00 -14.77
CA ILE A 215 -6.85 -5.38 -16.09
C ILE A 215 -5.64 -5.99 -16.78
N SER A 216 -4.56 -6.16 -16.05
CA SER A 216 -3.29 -6.74 -16.50
C SER A 216 -2.72 -7.70 -15.44
N ASN A 217 -1.61 -8.36 -15.77
CA ASN A 217 -0.95 -9.27 -14.83
C ASN A 217 -0.10 -8.54 -13.79
N THR A 218 0.43 -7.36 -14.16
CA THR A 218 1.21 -6.48 -13.27
C THR A 218 0.86 -5.04 -13.58
N ASP A 219 1.09 -4.13 -12.62
CA ASP A 219 0.88 -2.69 -12.83
C ASP A 219 1.77 -2.15 -13.96
N LEU A 220 3.00 -2.68 -14.10
CA LEU A 220 3.90 -2.30 -15.18
C LEU A 220 3.34 -2.59 -16.58
N ASP A 221 2.47 -3.58 -16.75
CA ASP A 221 1.82 -3.84 -18.04
C ASP A 221 0.95 -2.67 -18.52
N GLN A 222 0.49 -1.85 -17.56
CA GLN A 222 -0.29 -0.65 -17.84
C GLN A 222 0.60 0.60 -17.98
N ILE A 223 1.66 0.67 -17.19
CA ILE A 223 2.56 1.83 -17.09
C ILE A 223 3.60 1.82 -18.21
N LEU A 224 4.16 0.65 -18.50
CA LEU A 224 5.25 0.44 -19.44
C LEU A 224 4.98 -0.85 -20.24
N PRO A 225 4.06 -0.84 -21.24
CA PRO A 225 3.54 -2.07 -21.85
C PRO A 225 4.57 -3.01 -22.45
N ASP A 226 5.71 -2.49 -22.92
CA ASP A 226 6.82 -3.24 -23.53
C ASP A 226 7.96 -3.57 -22.54
N TRP A 227 7.72 -3.46 -21.23
CA TRP A 227 8.75 -3.67 -20.23
C TRP A 227 9.40 -5.06 -20.28
N ARG A 228 8.62 -6.09 -20.64
CA ARG A 228 9.14 -7.48 -20.72
C ARG A 228 10.16 -7.69 -21.84
N ASP A 229 10.14 -6.85 -22.86
CA ASP A 229 11.10 -6.92 -23.96
C ASP A 229 12.48 -6.37 -23.54
N ARG A 230 12.51 -5.55 -22.49
CA ARG A 230 13.68 -4.83 -22.02
C ARG A 230 14.17 -5.26 -20.63
N HIS A 231 13.29 -5.81 -19.81
CA HIS A 231 13.56 -6.11 -18.40
C HIS A 231 13.19 -7.55 -18.03
N SER A 232 14.00 -8.17 -17.20
CA SER A 232 13.80 -9.55 -16.70
C SER A 232 12.81 -9.66 -15.54
N ASN A 233 12.53 -8.56 -14.84
CA ASN A 233 11.62 -8.51 -13.70
C ASN A 233 10.97 -7.12 -13.54
N THR A 234 9.90 -7.06 -12.75
CA THR A 234 9.14 -5.83 -12.51
C THR A 234 9.97 -4.73 -11.87
N ARG A 235 10.90 -5.07 -10.98
CA ARG A 235 11.76 -4.10 -10.29
C ARG A 235 12.63 -3.30 -11.26
N SER A 236 13.25 -3.98 -12.25
CA SER A 236 14.05 -3.27 -13.25
C SER A 236 13.19 -2.40 -14.17
N GLY A 237 11.96 -2.80 -14.42
CA GLY A 237 10.99 -1.98 -15.15
C GLY A 237 10.59 -0.72 -14.36
N TYR A 238 10.29 -0.83 -13.06
CA TYR A 238 10.05 0.35 -12.22
C TYR A 238 11.25 1.28 -12.17
N LYS A 239 12.48 0.75 -12.14
CA LYS A 239 13.68 1.58 -12.19
C LYS A 239 13.76 2.43 -13.47
N GLU A 240 13.34 1.90 -14.63
CA GLU A 240 13.27 2.68 -15.86
C GLU A 240 12.22 3.80 -15.74
N VAL A 241 11.03 3.49 -15.22
CA VAL A 241 9.96 4.48 -15.01
C VAL A 241 10.45 5.61 -14.08
N ASP A 242 11.04 5.26 -12.95
CA ASP A 242 11.52 6.23 -11.96
C ASP A 242 12.65 7.10 -12.53
N LEU A 243 13.59 6.51 -13.28
CA LEU A 243 14.66 7.27 -13.94
C LEU A 243 14.11 8.24 -14.99
N THR A 244 13.07 7.88 -15.71
CA THR A 244 12.42 8.78 -16.66
C THR A 244 11.90 10.05 -15.98
N PHE A 245 11.27 9.91 -14.80
CA PHE A 245 10.86 11.06 -13.99
C PHE A 245 12.04 11.84 -13.43
N ILE A 246 13.06 11.16 -12.91
CA ILE A 246 14.26 11.79 -12.34
C ILE A 246 15.00 12.62 -13.38
N GLU A 247 15.09 12.15 -14.63
CA GLU A 247 15.74 12.87 -15.74
C GLU A 247 14.92 14.06 -16.23
N TYR A 248 13.59 14.00 -16.09
CA TYR A 248 12.70 15.09 -16.53
C TYR A 248 12.72 16.30 -15.58
N PHE A 249 12.96 16.09 -14.26
CA PHE A 249 13.00 17.11 -13.20
C PHE A 249 14.43 17.40 -12.72
#